data_858c295da4ca1d6deb41e4ba64e8fdf2
#
_entry.id   858c295da4ca1d6deb41e4ba64e8fdf2
#
_cell.length_a   1.000
_cell.length_b   1.000
_cell.length_c   1.000
_cell.angle_alpha   90.00
_cell.angle_beta   90.00
_cell.angle_gamma   90.00
#
_symmetry.space_group_name_H-M   'P 1'
#
loop_
_entity.id
_entity.type
_entity.pdbx_description
1 polymer ?
#
loop_
_entity_poly.entity_id
_entity_poly.type
_entity_poly.pdbx_seq_one_letter_code
_entity_poly.pdbx_strand_id
1 'polypeptide(L)'
;MVVQAAIPLLVEIGPSVTTLQIARAAGISEPTIFRAFTDKNELLTACLAHVSDPGHVVQALEAIEPTMPLPERLVAVIETIRAQGERTGAVANAVRLAGAARPRTHESMSEEERDRLSESRNSSYASLHAAVAAVFEPDADALRLPVEDVATLVLAIVMALGRGGSWDTGIASITTDGLADLILHGITTHHPPSAAPSPGD
;
A
#
# COMPACT_ATOMS: atom_id res chain seq x y z
N MET A 1 -1.44 -17.60 -11.02
CA MET A 1 -0.11 -18.15 -11.40
C MET A 1 0.62 -17.24 -12.41
N VAL A 2 0.14 -17.00 -13.64
CA VAL A 2 0.81 -16.11 -14.62
C VAL A 2 0.93 -14.66 -14.12
N VAL A 3 -0.17 -14.07 -13.64
CA VAL A 3 -0.22 -12.71 -13.07
C VAL A 3 0.75 -12.56 -11.89
N GLN A 4 0.76 -13.52 -10.97
CA GLN A 4 1.69 -13.52 -9.82
C GLN A 4 3.16 -13.59 -10.22
N ALA A 5 3.49 -14.33 -11.31
CA ALA A 5 4.85 -14.38 -11.83
C ALA A 5 5.25 -13.12 -12.61
N ALA A 6 4.27 -12.42 -13.20
CA ALA A 6 4.50 -11.19 -13.96
C ALA A 6 4.77 -9.97 -13.08
N ILE A 7 4.13 -9.87 -11.91
CA ILE A 7 4.22 -8.70 -11.04
C ILE A 7 5.65 -8.38 -10.60
N PRO A 8 6.46 -9.31 -10.07
CA PRO A 8 7.85 -9.04 -9.71
C PRO A 8 8.68 -8.52 -10.90
N LEU A 9 8.48 -9.11 -12.09
CA LEU A 9 9.17 -8.68 -13.30
C LEU A 9 8.74 -7.27 -13.74
N LEU A 10 7.47 -6.92 -13.57
CA LEU A 10 6.98 -5.57 -13.87
C LEU A 10 7.55 -4.53 -12.90
N VAL A 11 7.75 -4.88 -11.64
CA VAL A 11 8.39 -4.03 -10.65
C VAL A 11 9.87 -3.81 -10.99
N GLU A 12 10.58 -4.87 -11.36
CA GLU A 12 12.02 -4.85 -11.63
C GLU A 12 12.38 -4.27 -13.01
N ILE A 13 11.71 -4.75 -14.06
CA ILE A 13 12.05 -4.44 -15.47
C ILE A 13 11.13 -3.36 -16.05
N GLY A 14 9.95 -3.19 -15.46
CA GLY A 14 8.94 -2.25 -15.95
C GLY A 14 8.29 -2.71 -17.26
N PRO A 15 7.92 -1.75 -18.17
CA PRO A 15 7.15 -2.04 -19.39
C PRO A 15 7.92 -2.86 -20.44
N SER A 16 9.26 -2.96 -20.29
CA SER A 16 10.13 -3.70 -21.22
C SER A 16 10.06 -5.22 -21.01
N VAL A 17 9.38 -5.69 -19.95
CA VAL A 17 9.16 -7.12 -19.72
C VAL A 17 8.48 -7.77 -20.93
N THR A 18 8.98 -8.95 -21.35
CA THR A 18 8.40 -9.71 -22.47
C THR A 18 7.50 -10.84 -21.96
N THR A 19 6.53 -11.24 -22.78
CA THR A 19 5.67 -12.41 -22.51
C THR A 19 6.49 -13.69 -22.35
N LEU A 20 7.60 -13.81 -23.09
CA LEU A 20 8.53 -14.94 -22.95
C LEU A 20 9.21 -14.97 -21.57
N GLN A 21 9.62 -13.81 -21.03
CA GLN A 21 10.19 -13.71 -19.68
C GLN A 21 9.14 -14.10 -18.62
N ILE A 22 7.91 -13.62 -18.78
CA ILE A 22 6.79 -13.98 -17.89
C ILE A 22 6.47 -15.47 -17.95
N ALA A 23 6.44 -16.05 -19.16
CA ALA A 23 6.22 -17.47 -19.34
C ALA A 23 7.28 -18.34 -18.62
N ARG A 24 8.55 -17.96 -18.76
CA ARG A 24 9.67 -18.62 -18.08
C ARG A 24 9.54 -18.51 -16.55
N ALA A 25 9.23 -17.33 -16.04
CA ALA A 25 9.03 -17.13 -14.60
C ALA A 25 7.81 -17.91 -14.05
N ALA A 26 6.77 -18.07 -14.86
CA ALA A 26 5.58 -18.85 -14.51
C ALA A 26 5.76 -20.36 -14.71
N GLY A 27 6.89 -20.83 -15.27
CA GLY A 27 7.14 -22.25 -15.56
C GLY A 27 6.27 -22.83 -16.66
N ILE A 28 5.81 -22.01 -17.62
CA ILE A 28 4.92 -22.40 -18.72
C ILE A 28 5.49 -21.99 -20.07
N SER A 29 4.89 -22.46 -21.16
CA SER A 29 5.22 -21.99 -22.49
C SER A 29 4.54 -20.65 -22.82
N GLU A 30 5.18 -19.81 -23.65
CA GLU A 30 4.58 -18.55 -24.08
C GLU A 30 3.22 -18.72 -24.79
N PRO A 31 3.00 -19.71 -25.66
CA PRO A 31 1.67 -20.00 -26.21
C PRO A 31 0.60 -20.27 -25.15
N THR A 32 0.98 -20.74 -23.95
CA THR A 32 0.04 -20.98 -22.85
C THR A 32 -0.47 -19.65 -22.27
N ILE A 33 0.35 -18.59 -22.26
CA ILE A 33 -0.09 -17.24 -21.88
C ILE A 33 -1.18 -16.78 -22.84
N PHE A 34 -0.97 -16.91 -24.15
CA PHE A 34 -1.91 -16.47 -25.17
C PHE A 34 -3.20 -17.30 -25.30
N ARG A 35 -3.30 -18.43 -24.55
CA ARG A 35 -4.59 -19.12 -24.34
C ARG A 35 -5.44 -18.45 -23.27
N ALA A 36 -4.82 -17.77 -22.30
CA ALA A 36 -5.51 -17.12 -21.18
C ALA A 36 -5.70 -15.61 -21.41
N PHE A 37 -4.83 -14.99 -22.20
CA PHE A 37 -4.83 -13.55 -22.48
C PHE A 37 -4.69 -13.33 -24.00
N THR A 38 -5.53 -12.48 -24.57
CA THR A 38 -5.54 -12.20 -26.00
C THR A 38 -4.23 -11.54 -26.45
N ASP A 39 -3.66 -10.69 -25.59
CA ASP A 39 -2.41 -9.99 -25.85
C ASP A 39 -1.70 -9.62 -24.52
N LYS A 40 -0.53 -8.98 -24.64
CA LYS A 40 0.25 -8.50 -23.50
C LYS A 40 -0.51 -7.44 -22.71
N ASN A 41 -1.32 -6.61 -23.33
CA ASN A 41 -2.04 -5.52 -22.68
C ASN A 41 -3.14 -6.06 -21.75
N GLU A 42 -3.84 -7.10 -22.17
CA GLU A 42 -4.81 -7.80 -21.33
C GLU A 42 -4.14 -8.40 -20.08
N LEU A 43 -2.98 -9.06 -20.26
CA LEU A 43 -2.19 -9.56 -19.14
C LEU A 43 -1.75 -8.45 -18.19
N LEU A 44 -1.26 -7.33 -18.72
CA LEU A 44 -0.85 -6.17 -17.91
C LEU A 44 -2.03 -5.57 -17.14
N THR A 45 -3.20 -5.48 -17.77
CA THR A 45 -4.44 -5.02 -17.12
C THR A 45 -4.86 -5.96 -15.99
N ALA A 46 -4.74 -7.27 -16.20
CA ALA A 46 -5.01 -8.26 -15.15
C ALA A 46 -4.00 -8.16 -13.99
N CYS A 47 -2.72 -7.86 -14.29
CA CYS A 47 -1.72 -7.59 -13.25
C CYS A 47 -2.08 -6.35 -12.43
N LEU A 48 -2.52 -5.26 -13.07
CA LEU A 48 -2.94 -4.05 -12.38
C LEU A 48 -4.17 -4.31 -11.49
N ALA A 49 -5.17 -5.02 -12.00
CA ALA A 49 -6.34 -5.41 -11.20
C ALA A 49 -5.93 -6.22 -9.95
N HIS A 50 -5.00 -7.17 -10.12
CA HIS A 50 -4.53 -8.00 -9.02
C HIS A 50 -3.76 -7.22 -7.95
N VAL A 51 -2.84 -6.31 -8.34
CA VAL A 51 -2.10 -5.50 -7.35
C VAL A 51 -2.96 -4.39 -6.73
N SER A 52 -4.08 -4.05 -7.34
CA SER A 52 -5.03 -3.06 -6.80
C SER A 52 -6.03 -3.69 -5.83
N ASP A 53 -6.06 -5.01 -5.69
CA ASP A 53 -6.90 -5.71 -4.72
C ASP A 53 -6.39 -5.42 -3.28
N PRO A 54 -7.21 -4.83 -2.40
CA PRO A 54 -6.82 -4.52 -1.03
C PRO A 54 -6.62 -5.78 -0.16
N GLY A 55 -7.15 -6.94 -0.56
CA GLY A 55 -7.11 -8.16 0.22
C GLY A 55 -5.70 -8.56 0.64
N HIS A 56 -4.70 -8.37 -0.22
CA HIS A 56 -3.31 -8.71 0.09
C HIS A 56 -2.69 -7.82 1.16
N VAL A 57 -2.95 -6.52 1.12
CA VAL A 57 -2.43 -5.59 2.13
C VAL A 57 -3.18 -5.74 3.45
N VAL A 58 -4.47 -5.96 3.42
CA VAL A 58 -5.29 -6.26 4.60
C VAL A 58 -4.75 -7.51 5.30
N GLN A 59 -4.57 -8.61 4.57
CA GLN A 59 -4.01 -9.85 5.11
C GLN A 59 -2.61 -9.67 5.71
N ALA A 60 -1.76 -8.85 5.09
CA ALA A 60 -0.43 -8.56 5.61
C ALA A 60 -0.48 -7.73 6.92
N LEU A 61 -1.43 -6.79 7.03
CA LEU A 61 -1.67 -6.03 8.26
C LEU A 61 -2.22 -6.91 9.39
N GLU A 62 -3.15 -7.81 9.09
CA GLU A 62 -3.71 -8.77 10.03
C GLU A 62 -2.67 -9.76 10.57
N ALA A 63 -1.59 -9.99 9.82
CA ALA A 63 -0.48 -10.85 10.24
C ALA A 63 0.52 -10.16 11.20
N ILE A 64 0.37 -8.86 11.46
CA ILE A 64 1.22 -8.15 12.43
C ILE A 64 0.86 -8.63 13.84
N GLU A 65 1.86 -9.15 14.55
CA GLU A 65 1.68 -9.72 15.88
C GLU A 65 1.24 -8.65 16.89
N PRO A 66 0.10 -8.82 17.58
CA PRO A 66 -0.40 -7.84 18.58
C PRO A 66 0.54 -7.66 19.77
N THR A 67 1.39 -8.65 20.03
CA THR A 67 2.36 -8.66 21.14
C THR A 67 3.62 -7.86 20.87
N MET A 68 3.86 -7.44 19.62
CA MET A 68 4.96 -6.55 19.26
C MET A 68 4.77 -5.18 19.95
N PRO A 69 5.86 -4.49 20.34
CA PRO A 69 5.78 -3.11 20.84
C PRO A 69 5.11 -2.18 19.80
N LEU A 70 4.31 -1.22 20.29
CA LEU A 70 3.59 -0.26 19.44
C LEU A 70 4.49 0.43 18.38
N PRO A 71 5.73 0.87 18.69
CA PRO A 71 6.61 1.46 17.69
C PRO A 71 6.92 0.51 16.52
N GLU A 72 7.20 -0.76 16.82
CA GLU A 72 7.53 -1.77 15.81
C GLU A 72 6.30 -2.11 14.96
N ARG A 73 5.11 -2.16 15.55
CA ARG A 73 3.86 -2.37 14.80
C ARG A 73 3.56 -1.20 13.86
N LEU A 74 3.79 0.05 14.30
CA LEU A 74 3.62 1.21 13.43
C LEU A 74 4.61 1.20 12.26
N VAL A 75 5.88 0.85 12.50
CA VAL A 75 6.86 0.66 11.42
C VAL A 75 6.36 -0.39 10.43
N ALA A 76 5.90 -1.55 10.90
CA ALA A 76 5.38 -2.62 10.06
C ALA A 76 4.16 -2.18 9.23
N VAL A 77 3.24 -1.39 9.81
CA VAL A 77 2.11 -0.78 9.08
C VAL A 77 2.59 0.12 7.97
N ILE A 78 3.51 1.06 8.26
CA ILE A 78 4.05 2.00 7.29
C ILE A 78 4.73 1.24 6.14
N GLU A 79 5.58 0.27 6.45
CA GLU A 79 6.30 -0.54 5.46
C GLU A 79 5.35 -1.35 4.58
N THR A 80 4.33 -1.96 5.17
CA THR A 80 3.33 -2.75 4.45
C THR A 80 2.57 -1.89 3.43
N ILE A 81 2.11 -0.70 3.84
CA ILE A 81 1.37 0.21 2.97
C ILE A 81 2.29 0.79 1.88
N ARG A 82 3.54 1.16 2.22
CA ARG A 82 4.53 1.64 1.25
C ARG A 82 4.86 0.59 0.19
N ALA A 83 5.19 -0.62 0.62
CA ALA A 83 5.52 -1.72 -0.30
C ALA A 83 4.35 -2.03 -1.24
N GLN A 84 3.12 -1.94 -0.78
CA GLN A 84 1.93 -2.08 -1.61
C GLN A 84 1.81 -0.92 -2.61
N GLY A 85 2.00 0.32 -2.16
CA GLY A 85 1.97 1.52 -3.00
C GLY A 85 3.03 1.48 -4.12
N GLU A 86 4.24 1.08 -3.79
CA GLU A 86 5.35 0.93 -4.74
C GLU A 86 5.05 -0.14 -5.80
N ARG A 87 4.56 -1.30 -5.39
CA ARG A 87 4.13 -2.37 -6.31
C ARG A 87 3.03 -1.91 -7.25
N THR A 88 1.98 -1.31 -6.69
CA THR A 88 0.85 -0.81 -7.49
C THR A 88 1.30 0.29 -8.44
N GLY A 89 2.13 1.22 -7.98
CA GLY A 89 2.70 2.30 -8.79
C GLY A 89 3.56 1.80 -9.95
N ALA A 90 4.43 0.82 -9.69
CA ALA A 90 5.29 0.23 -10.72
C ALA A 90 4.47 -0.47 -11.83
N VAL A 91 3.48 -1.30 -11.43
CA VAL A 91 2.60 -1.99 -12.39
C VAL A 91 1.73 -0.99 -13.16
N ALA A 92 1.14 0.00 -12.48
CA ALA A 92 0.33 1.05 -13.13
C ALA A 92 1.16 1.85 -14.15
N ASN A 93 2.40 2.18 -13.82
CA ASN A 93 3.32 2.84 -14.74
C ASN A 93 3.65 1.97 -15.95
N ALA A 94 3.91 0.68 -15.75
CA ALA A 94 4.15 -0.27 -16.85
C ALA A 94 2.93 -0.39 -17.79
N VAL A 95 1.72 -0.49 -17.23
CA VAL A 95 0.45 -0.52 -17.98
C VAL A 95 0.27 0.77 -18.79
N ARG A 96 0.52 1.92 -18.18
CA ARG A 96 0.42 3.23 -18.84
C ARG A 96 1.41 3.38 -19.99
N LEU A 97 2.67 3.01 -19.78
CA LEU A 97 3.73 3.11 -20.81
C LEU A 97 3.54 2.11 -21.95
N ALA A 98 2.96 0.95 -21.67
CA ALA A 98 2.59 -0.03 -22.70
C ALA A 98 1.37 0.40 -23.54
N GLY A 99 0.68 1.49 -23.16
CA GLY A 99 -0.56 1.91 -23.80
C GLY A 99 -1.74 0.94 -23.54
N ALA A 100 -1.58 0.03 -22.59
CA ALA A 100 -2.58 -0.99 -22.25
C ALA A 100 -3.81 -0.40 -21.55
N ALA A 101 -3.64 0.69 -20.80
CA ALA A 101 -4.74 1.44 -20.23
C ALA A 101 -4.81 2.81 -20.94
N ARG A 102 -5.83 3.02 -21.74
CA ARG A 102 -6.25 4.40 -22.05
C ARG A 102 -6.89 4.93 -20.75
N PRO A 103 -6.40 6.06 -20.20
CA PRO A 103 -7.11 6.70 -19.10
C PRO A 103 -8.54 6.96 -19.58
N ARG A 104 -9.50 6.23 -19.04
CA ARG A 104 -10.89 6.61 -19.22
C ARG A 104 -11.06 7.93 -18.45
N THR A 105 -11.28 8.99 -19.18
CA THR A 105 -11.57 10.29 -18.56
C THR A 105 -12.91 10.16 -17.83
N HIS A 106 -13.05 10.87 -16.73
CA HIS A 106 -14.30 10.92 -15.95
C HIS A 106 -15.52 11.24 -16.85
N GLU A 107 -15.29 11.97 -17.94
CA GLU A 107 -16.30 12.35 -18.95
C GLU A 107 -16.74 11.18 -19.85
N SER A 108 -15.90 10.14 -20.02
CA SER A 108 -16.20 8.99 -20.89
C SER A 108 -16.87 7.82 -20.17
N MET A 109 -17.09 7.94 -18.85
CA MET A 109 -17.70 6.90 -18.02
C MET A 109 -19.18 7.22 -17.76
N SER A 110 -20.04 6.18 -17.82
CA SER A 110 -21.42 6.33 -17.38
C SER A 110 -21.53 6.63 -15.88
N GLU A 111 -22.64 7.19 -15.44
CA GLU A 111 -22.90 7.49 -14.04
C GLU A 111 -22.83 6.21 -13.19
N GLU A 112 -23.44 5.12 -13.68
CA GLU A 112 -23.40 3.81 -13.02
C GLU A 112 -21.96 3.23 -12.90
N GLU A 113 -21.09 3.45 -13.89
CA GLU A 113 -19.68 3.02 -13.83
C GLU A 113 -18.90 3.84 -12.80
N ARG A 114 -19.18 5.15 -12.69
CA ARG A 114 -18.57 6.02 -11.70
C ARG A 114 -18.99 5.63 -10.28
N ASP A 115 -20.26 5.34 -10.08
CA ASP A 115 -20.81 4.92 -8.79
C ASP A 115 -20.20 3.59 -8.34
N ARG A 116 -20.16 2.59 -9.21
CA ARG A 116 -19.49 1.30 -8.92
C ARG A 116 -18.02 1.44 -8.55
N LEU A 117 -17.29 2.31 -9.26
CA LEU A 117 -15.88 2.57 -8.94
C LEU A 117 -15.71 3.33 -7.63
N SER A 118 -16.64 4.24 -7.31
CA SER A 118 -16.65 4.96 -6.04
C SER A 118 -16.96 4.00 -4.88
N GLU A 119 -17.98 3.16 -5.02
CA GLU A 119 -18.31 2.11 -4.05
C GLU A 119 -17.15 1.15 -3.81
N SER A 120 -16.54 0.65 -4.88
CA SER A 120 -15.38 -0.24 -4.78
C SER A 120 -14.21 0.41 -4.05
N ARG A 121 -13.90 1.70 -4.34
CA ARG A 121 -12.85 2.45 -3.66
C ARG A 121 -13.16 2.68 -2.19
N ASN A 122 -14.41 3.04 -1.89
CA ASN A 122 -14.85 3.26 -0.52
C ASN A 122 -14.79 1.97 0.31
N SER A 123 -15.23 0.85 -0.26
CA SER A 123 -15.14 -0.46 0.38
C SER A 123 -13.68 -0.88 0.61
N SER A 124 -12.82 -0.69 -0.38
CA SER A 124 -11.38 -0.98 -0.26
C SER A 124 -10.71 -0.13 0.81
N TYR A 125 -11.03 1.18 0.86
CA TYR A 125 -10.52 2.06 1.90
C TYR A 125 -11.04 1.66 3.28
N ALA A 126 -12.32 1.33 3.42
CA ALA A 126 -12.90 0.91 4.70
C ALA A 126 -12.24 -0.37 5.23
N SER A 127 -11.99 -1.36 4.36
CA SER A 127 -11.29 -2.59 4.75
C SER A 127 -9.86 -2.33 5.19
N LEU A 128 -9.14 -1.49 4.46
CA LEU A 128 -7.77 -1.11 4.82
C LEU A 128 -7.73 -0.33 6.14
N HIS A 129 -8.65 0.62 6.32
CA HIS A 129 -8.78 1.42 7.54
C HIS A 129 -9.05 0.53 8.76
N ALA A 130 -10.00 -0.40 8.65
CA ALA A 130 -10.31 -1.34 9.72
C ALA A 130 -9.11 -2.23 10.09
N ALA A 131 -8.36 -2.70 9.09
CA ALA A 131 -7.16 -3.50 9.32
C ALA A 131 -6.06 -2.70 10.04
N VAL A 132 -5.86 -1.42 9.66
CA VAL A 132 -4.91 -0.54 10.36
C VAL A 132 -5.37 -0.23 11.77
N ALA A 133 -6.66 0.06 11.98
CA ALA A 133 -7.23 0.29 13.32
C ALA A 133 -6.98 -0.92 14.25
N ALA A 134 -7.24 -2.14 13.77
CA ALA A 134 -7.02 -3.36 14.54
C ALA A 134 -5.57 -3.54 15.01
N VAL A 135 -4.58 -3.04 14.26
CA VAL A 135 -3.16 -3.08 14.70
C VAL A 135 -2.92 -2.22 15.94
N PHE A 136 -3.69 -1.13 16.13
CA PHE A 136 -3.53 -0.21 17.26
C PHE A 136 -4.41 -0.53 18.46
N GLU A 137 -5.43 -1.38 18.30
CA GLU A 137 -6.40 -1.73 19.34
C GLU A 137 -5.76 -2.19 20.67
N PRO A 138 -4.67 -3.00 20.67
CA PRO A 138 -4.04 -3.44 21.94
C PRO A 138 -3.52 -2.30 22.81
N ASP A 139 -3.24 -1.12 22.25
CA ASP A 139 -2.73 0.05 22.97
C ASP A 139 -3.74 1.21 23.02
N ALA A 140 -5.02 0.96 22.80
CA ALA A 140 -6.06 2.00 22.74
C ALA A 140 -6.01 2.97 23.93
N ASP A 141 -5.77 2.47 25.13
CA ASP A 141 -5.68 3.28 26.37
C ASP A 141 -4.43 4.19 26.41
N ALA A 142 -3.39 3.87 25.65
CA ALA A 142 -2.16 4.67 25.57
C ALA A 142 -2.22 5.75 24.48
N LEU A 143 -3.22 5.71 23.61
CA LEU A 143 -3.40 6.66 22.53
C LEU A 143 -4.11 7.93 23.00
N ARG A 144 -3.81 9.06 22.36
CA ARG A 144 -4.46 10.35 22.63
C ARG A 144 -5.78 10.54 21.89
N LEU A 145 -6.00 9.75 20.88
CA LEU A 145 -7.16 9.77 19.99
C LEU A 145 -7.77 8.38 19.90
N PRO A 146 -9.06 8.27 19.54
CA PRO A 146 -9.67 7.00 19.21
C PRO A 146 -8.85 6.26 18.13
N VAL A 147 -8.85 4.93 18.21
CA VAL A 147 -8.07 4.07 17.30
C VAL A 147 -8.39 4.35 15.83
N GLU A 148 -9.65 4.61 15.50
CA GLU A 148 -10.13 4.93 14.17
C GLU A 148 -9.52 6.25 13.64
N ASP A 149 -9.40 7.25 14.51
CA ASP A 149 -8.78 8.53 14.15
C ASP A 149 -7.27 8.38 13.93
N VAL A 150 -6.60 7.56 14.76
CA VAL A 150 -5.18 7.20 14.58
C VAL A 150 -4.99 6.49 13.25
N ALA A 151 -5.82 5.50 12.92
CA ALA A 151 -5.77 4.80 11.64
C ALA A 151 -5.96 5.75 10.45
N THR A 152 -6.91 6.68 10.56
CA THR A 152 -7.15 7.72 9.55
C THR A 152 -5.91 8.59 9.34
N LEU A 153 -5.28 9.06 10.42
CA LEU A 153 -4.08 9.91 10.36
C LEU A 153 -2.89 9.17 9.74
N VAL A 154 -2.63 7.93 10.20
CA VAL A 154 -1.54 7.10 9.67
C VAL A 154 -1.74 6.89 8.16
N LEU A 155 -2.93 6.46 7.74
CA LEU A 155 -3.25 6.26 6.32
C LEU A 155 -3.11 7.55 5.51
N ALA A 156 -3.62 8.67 6.01
CA ALA A 156 -3.53 9.96 5.33
C ALA A 156 -2.07 10.38 5.10
N ILE A 157 -1.23 10.26 6.14
CA ILE A 157 0.20 10.62 6.06
C ILE A 157 0.92 9.69 5.08
N VAL A 158 0.80 8.37 5.25
CA VAL A 158 1.53 7.40 4.42
C VAL A 158 1.09 7.48 2.96
N MET A 159 -0.22 7.61 2.70
CA MET A 159 -0.74 7.77 1.34
C MET A 159 -0.39 9.11 0.70
N ALA A 160 -0.33 10.20 1.48
CA ALA A 160 0.07 11.50 0.96
C ALA A 160 1.54 11.50 0.52
N LEU A 161 2.41 10.88 1.31
CA LEU A 161 3.83 10.72 0.97
C LEU A 161 4.04 9.82 -0.24
N GLY A 162 3.21 8.78 -0.43
CA GLY A 162 3.28 7.86 -1.58
C GLY A 162 2.75 8.44 -2.91
N ARG A 163 1.89 9.46 -2.87
CA ARG A 163 1.26 10.04 -4.09
C ARG A 163 2.21 10.87 -4.95
N GLY A 164 3.35 11.28 -4.45
CA GLY A 164 4.33 12.07 -5.18
C GLY A 164 5.09 11.31 -6.28
N GLY A 165 4.75 10.08 -6.56
CA GLY A 165 5.33 9.26 -7.65
C GLY A 165 6.78 8.83 -7.42
N SER A 166 7.41 9.34 -6.43
CA SER A 166 8.71 8.93 -5.92
C SER A 166 8.80 9.40 -4.46
N TRP A 167 9.13 8.51 -3.57
CA TRP A 167 9.59 8.85 -2.22
C TRP A 167 10.86 9.71 -2.27
N ASP A 168 11.32 10.04 -3.47
CA ASP A 168 12.52 10.80 -3.80
C ASP A 168 12.28 12.33 -3.96
N THR A 169 11.07 12.82 -3.73
CA THR A 169 10.79 14.26 -3.76
C THR A 169 11.02 14.90 -2.41
N GLY A 170 12.26 15.30 -2.08
CA GLY A 170 12.59 16.27 -1.01
C GLY A 170 12.15 15.98 0.44
N ILE A 171 11.11 15.21 0.65
CA ILE A 171 10.66 14.63 1.92
C ILE A 171 11.31 13.23 2.12
N ALA A 172 12.01 12.75 1.12
CA ALA A 172 12.69 11.45 1.07
C ALA A 172 13.86 11.27 2.05
N SER A 173 14.13 12.26 2.87
CA SER A 173 15.08 12.11 3.98
C SER A 173 14.44 11.54 5.25
N ILE A 174 13.12 11.40 5.30
CA ILE A 174 12.44 10.80 6.46
C ILE A 174 12.43 9.28 6.27
N THR A 175 13.23 8.58 7.06
CA THR A 175 13.21 7.13 7.14
C THR A 175 11.87 6.63 7.68
N THR A 176 11.53 5.36 7.47
CA THR A 176 10.33 4.76 8.05
C THR A 176 10.32 4.90 9.56
N ASP A 177 11.45 4.64 10.22
CA ASP A 177 11.61 4.82 11.68
C ASP A 177 11.41 6.27 12.11
N GLY A 178 11.98 7.24 11.37
CA GLY A 178 11.78 8.66 11.65
C GLY A 178 10.35 9.12 11.48
N LEU A 179 9.64 8.57 10.51
CA LEU A 179 8.20 8.83 10.33
C LEU A 179 7.38 8.21 11.46
N ALA A 180 7.70 6.97 11.84
CA ALA A 180 7.04 6.28 12.95
C ALA A 180 7.25 7.04 14.26
N ASP A 181 8.48 7.48 14.54
CA ASP A 181 8.81 8.28 15.72
C ASP A 181 8.02 9.60 15.76
N LEU A 182 7.97 10.33 14.64
CA LEU A 182 7.19 11.56 14.52
C LEU A 182 5.68 11.34 14.78
N ILE A 183 5.11 10.27 14.23
CA ILE A 183 3.71 9.94 14.43
C ILE A 183 3.47 9.55 15.90
N LEU A 184 4.30 8.69 16.48
CA LEU A 184 4.15 8.23 17.86
C LEU A 184 4.19 9.38 18.87
N HIS A 185 5.10 10.32 18.71
CA HIS A 185 5.18 11.49 19.58
C HIS A 185 3.95 12.40 19.45
N GLY A 186 3.27 12.39 18.32
CA GLY A 186 2.01 13.11 18.09
C GLY A 186 0.79 12.41 18.64
N ILE A 187 0.73 11.08 18.64
CA ILE A 187 -0.48 10.31 18.96
C ILE A 187 -0.47 9.64 20.34
N THR A 188 0.68 9.56 21.01
CA THR A 188 0.79 8.97 22.35
C THR A 188 0.68 10.02 23.45
N THR A 189 0.19 9.62 24.62
CA THR A 189 0.21 10.47 25.81
C THR A 189 1.66 10.60 26.30
N HIS A 190 2.25 11.78 26.15
CA HIS A 190 3.54 12.07 26.79
C HIS A 190 3.32 12.15 28.30
N HIS A 191 3.85 11.17 29.04
CA HIS A 191 4.18 11.42 30.44
C HIS A 191 5.57 12.08 30.42
N PRO A 192 5.71 13.38 30.78
CA PRO A 192 7.05 13.96 30.92
C PRO A 192 7.79 13.13 31.97
N PRO A 193 9.09 12.82 31.76
CA PRO A 193 9.85 12.13 32.77
C PRO A 193 9.69 12.92 34.07
N SER A 194 9.22 12.23 35.10
CA SER A 194 9.09 12.80 36.48
C SER A 194 10.41 13.50 36.79
N ALA A 195 10.36 14.80 37.01
CA ALA A 195 11.50 15.56 37.40
C ALA A 195 12.16 14.84 38.58
N ALA A 196 13.39 14.37 38.43
CA ALA A 196 14.17 13.81 39.49
C ALA A 196 14.18 14.84 40.64
N PRO A 197 13.94 14.43 41.89
CA PRO A 197 14.02 15.38 43.01
C PRO A 197 15.43 15.97 43.01
N SER A 198 15.50 17.29 42.97
CA SER A 198 16.75 18.02 43.15
C SER A 198 17.43 17.50 44.43
N PRO A 199 18.72 17.15 44.38
CA PRO A 199 19.45 16.87 45.62
C PRO A 199 19.44 18.12 46.46
N GLY A 200 18.74 18.02 47.61
CA GLY A 200 18.45 19.11 48.52
C GLY A 200 19.73 19.75 49.10
N ASP A 201 19.51 20.95 49.52
CA ASP A 201 20.32 21.66 50.52
C ASP A 201 20.49 20.88 51.81
#